data_e4a8056e89b223b24e224e4dc7c4efd7
#
_entry.id   e4a8056e89b223b24e224e4dc7c4efd7
#
_cell.length_a   1.000
_cell.length_b   1.000
_cell.length_c   1.000
_cell.angle_alpha   90.00
_cell.angle_beta   90.00
_cell.angle_gamma   90.00
#
_symmetry.space_group_name_H-M   'P 1'
#
loop_
_entity.id
_entity.type
_entity.pdbx_description
1 polymer ?
#
loop_
_entity_poly.entity_id
_entity_poly.type
_entity_poly.pdbx_seq_one_letter_code
_entity_poly.pdbx_strand_id
1 'polypeptide(L)'
;MNILVTLDRNYLPPLRVMLGSLLRNDPGETFEIYAIGDGLLPEDWAALEELCAGRGRIHPLEVPADLFADAPVARYWTRAMYYRLLAAELLPRSLDRVLYLDPDILVINPVRALYDTDLEGDLMAAATHTGLLAGITDPVNRLRLENYEAEAYYNSGVLVMDLSAMRREVRPGDIFDYARGHADILLLP
;
A
#
# COMPACT_ATOMS: atom_id res chain seq x y z
N MET A 1 -15.23 2.22 -5.23
CA MET A 1 -14.18 2.41 -4.20
C MET A 1 -12.82 2.56 -4.88
N ASN A 2 -11.93 3.40 -4.32
CA ASN A 2 -10.57 3.58 -4.82
C ASN A 2 -9.63 2.59 -4.15
N ILE A 3 -8.94 1.78 -4.94
CA ILE A 3 -7.96 0.79 -4.48
C ILE A 3 -6.59 1.19 -5.02
N LEU A 4 -5.55 1.11 -4.19
CA LEU A 4 -4.16 1.26 -4.62
C LEU A 4 -3.44 -0.08 -4.50
N VAL A 5 -2.72 -0.45 -5.53
CA VAL A 5 -1.82 -1.60 -5.54
C VAL A 5 -0.45 -1.19 -6.05
N THR A 6 0.60 -1.80 -5.51
CA THR A 6 1.97 -1.58 -5.97
C THR A 6 2.64 -2.91 -6.23
N LEU A 7 3.30 -3.08 -7.37
CA LEU A 7 3.87 -4.36 -7.74
C LEU A 7 5.06 -4.20 -8.69
N ASP A 8 5.95 -5.18 -8.70
CA ASP A 8 6.79 -5.49 -9.83
C ASP A 8 6.15 -6.62 -10.67
N ARG A 9 6.71 -6.92 -11.82
CA ARG A 9 6.16 -7.92 -12.74
C ARG A 9 6.06 -9.33 -12.13
N ASN A 10 6.88 -9.68 -11.13
CA ASN A 10 6.83 -10.99 -10.47
C ASN A 10 5.56 -11.15 -9.64
N TYR A 11 4.99 -10.05 -9.17
CA TYR A 11 3.74 -10.03 -8.41
C TYR A 11 2.47 -9.99 -9.26
N LEU A 12 2.58 -10.04 -10.58
CA LEU A 12 1.41 -10.07 -11.46
C LEU A 12 0.49 -11.29 -11.21
N PRO A 13 1.00 -12.54 -11.07
CA PRO A 13 0.14 -13.68 -10.75
C PRO A 13 -0.58 -13.55 -9.40
N PRO A 14 0.07 -13.20 -8.27
CA PRO A 14 -0.61 -12.91 -7.01
C PRO A 14 -1.67 -11.81 -7.15
N LEU A 15 -1.35 -10.68 -7.80
CA LEU A 15 -2.29 -9.58 -8.01
C LEU A 15 -3.58 -10.04 -8.72
N ARG A 16 -3.47 -10.91 -9.73
CA ARG A 16 -4.65 -11.47 -10.41
C ARG A 16 -5.55 -12.27 -9.47
N VAL A 17 -4.97 -13.00 -8.52
CA VAL A 17 -5.71 -13.73 -7.49
C VAL A 17 -6.37 -12.76 -6.53
N MET A 18 -5.64 -11.75 -6.06
CA MET A 18 -6.15 -10.71 -5.16
C MET A 18 -7.34 -9.98 -5.80
N LEU A 19 -7.19 -9.46 -7.03
CA LEU A 19 -8.27 -8.77 -7.74
C LEU A 19 -9.47 -9.69 -8.01
N GLY A 20 -9.24 -10.93 -8.44
CA GLY A 20 -10.30 -11.90 -8.63
C GLY A 20 -11.08 -12.18 -7.34
N SER A 21 -10.38 -12.27 -6.21
CA SER A 21 -11.01 -12.46 -4.89
C SER A 21 -11.78 -11.22 -4.44
N LEU A 22 -11.25 -10.01 -4.66
CA LEU A 22 -11.91 -8.73 -4.37
C LEU A 22 -13.23 -8.62 -5.14
N LEU A 23 -13.18 -8.81 -6.45
CA LEU A 23 -14.36 -8.74 -7.32
C LEU A 23 -15.42 -9.79 -6.95
N ARG A 24 -15.00 -10.99 -6.54
CA ARG A 24 -15.91 -12.07 -6.16
C ARG A 24 -16.63 -11.78 -4.83
N ASN A 25 -15.93 -11.24 -3.85
CA ASN A 25 -16.47 -11.08 -2.49
C ASN A 25 -17.22 -9.75 -2.29
N ASP A 26 -17.10 -8.80 -3.24
CA ASP A 26 -17.85 -7.55 -3.24
C ASP A 26 -18.71 -7.40 -4.51
N PRO A 27 -19.73 -8.24 -4.74
CA PRO A 27 -20.46 -8.30 -6.01
C PRO A 27 -21.28 -7.05 -6.33
N GLY A 28 -21.59 -6.23 -5.36
CA GLY A 28 -22.34 -4.97 -5.54
C GLY A 28 -21.49 -3.73 -5.77
N GLU A 29 -20.16 -3.85 -5.69
CA GLU A 29 -19.26 -2.70 -5.76
C GLU A 29 -18.57 -2.54 -7.12
N THR A 30 -18.18 -1.31 -7.40
CA THR A 30 -17.27 -0.97 -8.51
C THR A 30 -15.98 -0.38 -7.96
N PHE A 31 -14.87 -0.65 -8.67
CA PHE A 31 -13.54 -0.30 -8.20
C PHE A 31 -12.79 0.56 -9.21
N GLU A 32 -12.21 1.67 -8.76
CA GLU A 32 -11.17 2.41 -9.45
C GLU A 32 -9.83 1.94 -8.88
N ILE A 33 -9.09 1.16 -9.66
CA ILE A 33 -7.87 0.47 -9.21
C ILE A 33 -6.66 1.21 -9.76
N TYR A 34 -5.98 1.94 -8.91
CA TYR A 34 -4.75 2.65 -9.20
C TYR A 34 -3.59 1.70 -9.00
N ALA A 35 -2.83 1.44 -10.05
CA ALA A 35 -1.76 0.45 -10.02
C ALA A 35 -0.41 1.07 -10.39
N ILE A 36 0.53 0.99 -9.48
CA ILE A 36 1.93 1.38 -9.70
C ILE A 36 2.69 0.10 -10.02
N GLY A 37 3.01 -0.09 -11.31
CA GLY A 37 3.68 -1.29 -11.80
C GLY A 37 5.09 -1.00 -12.31
N ASP A 38 6.08 -1.75 -11.80
CA ASP A 38 7.44 -1.71 -12.32
C ASP A 38 7.68 -2.90 -13.26
N GLY A 39 8.12 -2.62 -14.49
CA GLY A 39 8.44 -3.63 -15.50
C GLY A 39 7.24 -4.36 -16.13
N LEU A 40 6.00 -3.90 -15.93
CA LEU A 40 4.82 -4.44 -16.59
C LEU A 40 4.79 -4.03 -18.06
N LEU A 41 4.40 -4.98 -18.91
CA LEU A 41 4.23 -4.79 -20.35
C LEU A 41 2.79 -4.40 -20.70
N PRO A 42 2.54 -3.82 -21.90
CA PRO A 42 1.20 -3.47 -22.35
C PRO A 42 0.19 -4.63 -22.28
N GLU A 43 0.62 -5.86 -22.60
CA GLU A 43 -0.20 -7.07 -22.52
C GLU A 43 -0.55 -7.44 -21.07
N ASP A 44 0.31 -7.15 -20.10
CA ASP A 44 0.04 -7.39 -18.68
C ASP A 44 -1.10 -6.46 -18.21
N TRP A 45 -1.06 -5.18 -18.61
CA TRP A 45 -2.11 -4.21 -18.32
C TRP A 45 -3.44 -4.58 -18.96
N ALA A 46 -3.43 -4.99 -20.25
CA ALA A 46 -4.63 -5.42 -20.95
C ALA A 46 -5.28 -6.62 -20.26
N ALA A 47 -4.48 -7.58 -19.77
CA ALA A 47 -4.99 -8.74 -19.05
C ALA A 47 -5.60 -8.38 -17.68
N LEU A 48 -5.10 -7.35 -17.00
CA LEU A 48 -5.71 -6.84 -15.77
C LEU A 48 -7.00 -6.09 -16.05
N GLU A 49 -7.07 -5.29 -17.11
CA GLU A 49 -8.29 -4.61 -17.54
C GLU A 49 -9.39 -5.62 -17.89
N GLU A 50 -9.04 -6.68 -18.63
CA GLU A 50 -9.98 -7.77 -18.96
C GLU A 50 -10.52 -8.46 -17.71
N LEU A 51 -9.64 -8.76 -16.74
CA LEU A 51 -10.02 -9.38 -15.46
C LEU A 51 -11.03 -8.50 -14.69
N CYS A 52 -10.84 -7.19 -14.72
CA CYS A 52 -11.68 -6.24 -13.99
C CYS A 52 -12.93 -5.78 -14.77
N ALA A 53 -13.06 -6.16 -16.03
CA ALA A 53 -14.09 -5.65 -16.94
C ALA A 53 -15.51 -5.72 -16.34
N GLY A 54 -16.23 -4.60 -16.43
CA GLY A 54 -17.60 -4.44 -15.93
C GLY A 54 -17.74 -4.18 -14.44
N ARG A 55 -16.67 -4.33 -13.65
CA ARG A 55 -16.69 -4.14 -12.19
C ARG A 55 -15.53 -3.32 -11.64
N GLY A 56 -14.49 -3.17 -12.40
CA GLY A 56 -13.33 -2.35 -12.05
C GLY A 56 -12.71 -1.70 -13.27
N ARG A 57 -11.99 -0.61 -13.04
CA ARG A 57 -11.15 0.05 -14.03
C ARG A 57 -9.74 0.12 -13.49
N ILE A 58 -8.77 -0.27 -14.32
CA ILE A 58 -7.35 -0.14 -14.00
C ILE A 58 -6.85 1.23 -14.45
N HIS A 59 -6.14 1.91 -13.56
CA HIS A 59 -5.43 3.16 -13.81
C HIS A 59 -3.94 2.94 -13.59
N PRO A 60 -3.17 2.61 -14.63
CA PRO A 60 -1.72 2.57 -14.51
C PRO A 60 -1.20 3.95 -14.09
N LEU A 61 -0.36 3.99 -13.07
CA LEU A 61 0.29 5.22 -12.61
C LEU A 61 1.77 5.19 -12.97
N GLU A 62 2.22 6.26 -13.61
CA GLU A 62 3.63 6.50 -13.84
C GLU A 62 4.25 7.16 -12.60
N VAL A 63 5.40 6.67 -12.21
CA VAL A 63 6.18 7.24 -11.11
C VAL A 63 7.24 8.17 -11.70
N PRO A 64 7.24 9.46 -11.35
CA PRO A 64 8.28 10.37 -11.77
C PRO A 64 9.67 9.86 -11.36
N ALA A 65 10.60 9.79 -12.32
CA ALA A 65 11.92 9.21 -12.08
C ALA A 65 12.74 9.98 -11.03
N ASP A 66 12.50 11.28 -10.93
CA ASP A 66 13.12 12.20 -9.97
C ASP A 66 12.58 12.05 -8.54
N LEU A 67 11.35 11.58 -8.38
CA LEU A 67 10.74 11.39 -7.06
C LEU A 67 11.54 10.45 -6.16
N PHE A 68 12.28 9.51 -6.75
CA PHE A 68 13.09 8.52 -6.06
C PHE A 68 14.59 8.69 -6.26
N ALA A 69 15.04 9.83 -6.81
CA ALA A 69 16.46 10.08 -7.03
C ALA A 69 17.27 9.99 -5.73
N ASP A 70 16.70 10.46 -4.63
CA ASP A 70 17.34 10.51 -3.30
C ASP A 70 16.87 9.37 -2.36
N ALA A 71 16.00 8.47 -2.82
CA ALA A 71 15.50 7.38 -2.00
C ALA A 71 16.62 6.37 -1.68
N PRO A 72 16.89 6.05 -0.42
CA PRO A 72 17.86 5.02 -0.07
C PRO A 72 17.33 3.66 -0.53
N VAL A 73 18.04 3.03 -1.47
CA VAL A 73 17.74 1.67 -1.95
C VAL A 73 18.76 0.72 -1.32
N ALA A 74 18.30 -0.16 -0.46
CA ALA A 74 19.11 -1.21 0.15
C ALA A 74 18.67 -2.59 -0.35
N ARG A 75 19.45 -3.62 -0.04
CA ARG A 75 19.25 -5.00 -0.54
C ARG A 75 17.83 -5.54 -0.35
N TYR A 76 17.08 -5.07 0.66
CA TYR A 76 15.74 -5.50 1.00
C TYR A 76 14.69 -4.40 0.82
N TRP A 77 15.10 -3.16 0.57
CA TRP A 77 14.21 -2.02 0.35
C TRP A 77 14.12 -1.72 -1.15
N THR A 78 13.05 -2.18 -1.76
CA THR A 78 12.77 -1.90 -3.17
C THR A 78 12.02 -0.57 -3.29
N ARG A 79 12.08 0.06 -4.47
CA ARG A 79 11.28 1.25 -4.77
C ARG A 79 9.78 1.00 -4.55
N ALA A 80 9.31 -0.21 -4.81
CA ALA A 80 7.90 -0.58 -4.62
C ALA A 80 7.40 -0.38 -3.18
N MET A 81 8.28 -0.50 -2.18
CA MET A 81 7.92 -0.25 -0.78
C MET A 81 7.64 1.23 -0.50
N TYR A 82 8.35 2.14 -1.18
CA TYR A 82 8.12 3.58 -1.04
C TYR A 82 6.84 4.03 -1.72
N TYR A 83 6.37 3.33 -2.76
CA TYR A 83 5.18 3.75 -3.51
C TYR A 83 3.95 3.89 -2.62
N ARG A 84 3.75 2.98 -1.65
CA ARG A 84 2.62 3.08 -0.70
C ARG A 84 2.74 4.29 0.23
N LEU A 85 3.96 4.64 0.65
CA LEU A 85 4.20 5.79 1.53
C LEU A 85 4.02 7.11 0.79
N LEU A 86 4.21 7.12 -0.53
CA LEU A 86 4.04 8.27 -1.40
C LEU A 86 2.68 8.29 -2.11
N ALA A 87 1.72 7.48 -1.67
CA ALA A 87 0.38 7.39 -2.27
C ALA A 87 -0.27 8.76 -2.46
N ALA A 88 -0.14 9.66 -1.48
CA ALA A 88 -0.73 10.98 -1.52
C ALA A 88 -0.17 11.88 -2.65
N GLU A 89 1.10 11.68 -3.02
CA GLU A 89 1.75 12.40 -4.13
C GLU A 89 1.47 11.78 -5.49
N LEU A 90 1.36 10.45 -5.55
CA LEU A 90 1.23 9.69 -6.79
C LEU A 90 -0.23 9.61 -7.29
N LEU A 91 -1.19 9.64 -6.37
CA LEU A 91 -2.61 9.55 -6.71
C LEU A 91 -3.21 10.90 -7.14
N PRO A 92 -4.26 10.88 -8.01
CA PRO A 92 -4.95 12.10 -8.42
C PRO A 92 -5.37 12.97 -7.23
N ARG A 93 -5.16 14.29 -7.36
CA ARG A 93 -5.49 15.26 -6.31
C ARG A 93 -6.99 15.32 -5.96
N SER A 94 -7.85 14.80 -6.83
CA SER A 94 -9.29 14.69 -6.60
C SER A 94 -9.70 13.55 -5.67
N LEU A 95 -8.78 12.67 -5.29
CA LEU A 95 -9.04 11.58 -4.38
C LEU A 95 -8.70 11.99 -2.95
N ASP A 96 -9.68 11.79 -2.06
CA ASP A 96 -9.52 12.05 -0.63
C ASP A 96 -9.16 10.79 0.15
N ARG A 97 -9.52 9.60 -0.37
CA ARG A 97 -9.36 8.32 0.32
C ARG A 97 -8.99 7.21 -0.65
N VAL A 98 -8.15 6.30 -0.19
CA VAL A 98 -7.80 5.07 -0.89
C VAL A 98 -7.63 3.91 0.09
N LEU A 99 -7.98 2.69 -0.33
CA LEU A 99 -7.62 1.45 0.34
C LEU A 99 -6.42 0.85 -0.40
N TYR A 100 -5.28 0.79 0.29
CA TYR A 100 -4.10 0.09 -0.19
C TYR A 100 -4.21 -1.41 0.14
N LEU A 101 -3.93 -2.24 -0.84
CA LEU A 101 -3.90 -3.70 -0.71
C LEU A 101 -2.61 -4.23 -1.32
N ASP A 102 -1.84 -5.01 -0.54
CA ASP A 102 -0.70 -5.75 -1.10
C ASP A 102 -1.17 -6.75 -2.17
N PRO A 103 -0.41 -6.96 -3.24
CA PRO A 103 -0.84 -7.80 -4.37
C PRO A 103 -0.95 -9.28 -4.04
N ASP A 104 -0.40 -9.74 -2.92
CA ASP A 104 -0.34 -11.15 -2.51
C ASP A 104 -1.32 -11.54 -1.38
N ILE A 105 -2.28 -10.67 -1.09
CA ILE A 105 -3.35 -10.97 -0.14
C ILE A 105 -4.54 -11.69 -0.82
N LEU A 106 -5.38 -12.34 -0.03
CA LEU A 106 -6.65 -12.90 -0.47
C LEU A 106 -7.80 -12.18 0.23
N VAL A 107 -8.68 -11.56 -0.55
CA VAL A 107 -9.89 -10.93 -0.04
C VAL A 107 -10.95 -12.02 0.17
N ILE A 108 -11.40 -12.20 1.42
CA ILE A 108 -12.35 -13.25 1.81
C ILE A 108 -13.70 -12.70 2.26
N ASN A 109 -13.79 -11.39 2.51
CA ASN A 109 -15.02 -10.70 2.90
C ASN A 109 -15.16 -9.38 2.13
N PRO A 110 -16.36 -8.79 2.07
CA PRO A 110 -16.57 -7.45 1.53
C PRO A 110 -15.67 -6.41 2.22
N VAL A 111 -15.05 -5.53 1.41
CA VAL A 111 -14.12 -4.52 1.94
C VAL A 111 -14.76 -3.15 2.19
N ARG A 112 -16.06 -2.98 1.90
CA ARG A 112 -16.77 -1.71 2.08
C ARG A 112 -16.64 -1.17 3.51
N ALA A 113 -16.91 -2.00 4.53
CA ALA A 113 -16.82 -1.59 5.93
C ALA A 113 -15.40 -1.15 6.32
N LEU A 114 -14.37 -1.82 5.77
CA LEU A 114 -12.98 -1.43 5.95
C LEU A 114 -12.68 -0.11 5.25
N TYR A 115 -13.12 0.04 3.98
CA TYR A 115 -12.92 1.27 3.23
C TYR A 115 -13.55 2.49 3.92
N ASP A 116 -14.72 2.32 4.54
CA ASP A 116 -15.47 3.38 5.21
C ASP A 116 -15.07 3.58 6.68
N THR A 117 -14.01 2.91 7.18
CA THR A 117 -13.50 3.09 8.56
C THR A 117 -13.28 4.59 8.84
N ASP A 118 -13.85 5.06 9.96
CA ASP A 118 -13.55 6.42 10.43
C ASP A 118 -12.11 6.46 10.95
N LEU A 119 -11.33 7.38 10.40
CA LEU A 119 -9.93 7.56 10.78
C LEU A 119 -9.76 8.51 11.98
N GLU A 120 -10.83 9.11 12.49
CA GLU A 120 -10.85 9.99 13.67
C GLU A 120 -9.80 11.13 13.63
N GLY A 121 -9.36 11.50 12.43
CA GLY A 121 -8.34 12.51 12.19
C GLY A 121 -6.93 11.94 11.95
N ASP A 122 -6.74 10.64 12.08
CA ASP A 122 -5.48 9.98 11.74
C ASP A 122 -5.24 9.94 10.21
N LEU A 123 -3.99 9.85 9.83
CA LEU A 123 -3.57 9.78 8.41
C LEU A 123 -3.94 8.46 7.76
N MET A 124 -3.96 7.38 8.54
CA MET A 124 -4.24 6.04 8.05
C MET A 124 -4.68 5.10 9.18
N ALA A 125 -5.41 4.04 8.80
CA ALA A 125 -5.66 2.88 9.65
C ALA A 125 -4.97 1.65 9.08
N ALA A 126 -4.42 0.82 9.95
CA ALA A 126 -3.78 -0.45 9.62
C ALA A 126 -4.20 -1.54 10.59
N ALA A 127 -4.22 -2.80 10.13
CA ALA A 127 -4.49 -3.92 11.00
C ALA A 127 -3.29 -4.22 11.91
N THR A 128 -3.55 -4.52 13.18
CA THR A 128 -2.52 -5.00 14.10
C THR A 128 -2.23 -6.49 13.87
N HIS A 129 -1.03 -6.94 14.18
CA HIS A 129 -0.71 -8.36 14.22
C HIS A 129 -1.40 -9.01 15.43
N THR A 130 -2.34 -9.93 15.18
CA THR A 130 -3.13 -10.62 16.23
C THR A 130 -2.69 -12.07 16.47
N GLY A 131 -1.52 -12.49 16.03
CA GLY A 131 -1.04 -13.86 16.18
C GLY A 131 -0.51 -14.17 17.59
N LEU A 132 -0.46 -15.47 17.95
CA LEU A 132 0.15 -15.96 19.20
C LEU A 132 1.60 -15.46 19.42
N LEU A 133 2.29 -15.08 18.34
CA LEU A 133 3.65 -14.55 18.37
C LEU A 133 3.71 -13.02 18.53
N ALA A 134 2.60 -12.30 18.39
CA ALA A 134 2.58 -10.83 18.50
C ALA A 134 3.12 -10.35 19.85
N GLY A 135 2.76 -11.03 20.94
CA GLY A 135 3.28 -10.73 22.28
C GLY A 135 4.80 -10.87 22.44
N ILE A 136 5.48 -11.55 21.51
CA ILE A 136 6.94 -11.71 21.51
C ILE A 136 7.57 -10.81 20.44
N THR A 137 6.97 -10.74 19.26
CA THR A 137 7.54 -9.99 18.12
C THR A 137 7.40 -8.49 18.28
N ASP A 138 6.30 -8.00 18.88
CA ASP A 138 6.07 -6.57 19.04
C ASP A 138 7.10 -5.89 19.96
N PRO A 139 7.43 -6.43 21.16
CA PRO A 139 8.50 -5.87 21.98
C PRO A 139 9.87 -5.90 21.30
N VAL A 140 10.17 -6.96 20.55
CA VAL A 140 11.44 -7.08 19.81
C VAL A 140 11.51 -6.06 18.69
N ASN A 141 10.41 -5.84 17.96
CA ASN A 141 10.35 -4.85 16.89
C ASN A 141 10.43 -3.42 17.43
N ARG A 142 9.78 -3.13 18.56
CA ARG A 142 9.90 -1.82 19.24
C ARG A 142 11.34 -1.52 19.62
N LEU A 143 12.03 -2.50 20.21
CA LEU A 143 13.45 -2.36 20.58
C LEU A 143 14.31 -2.16 19.34
N ARG A 144 14.11 -2.99 18.30
CA ARG A 144 14.88 -2.93 17.05
C ARG A 144 14.70 -1.63 16.29
N LEU A 145 13.48 -1.10 16.26
CA LEU A 145 13.13 0.12 15.53
C LEU A 145 13.27 1.38 16.42
N GLU A 146 13.75 1.22 17.65
CA GLU A 146 13.86 2.30 18.64
C GLU A 146 12.55 3.09 18.85
N ASN A 147 11.42 2.46 18.54
CA ASN A 147 10.08 3.04 18.65
C ASN A 147 9.38 2.53 19.92
N TYR A 148 9.79 3.05 21.05
CA TYR A 148 9.30 2.64 22.37
C TYR A 148 7.87 3.12 22.67
N GLU A 149 7.41 4.13 21.95
CA GLU A 149 6.07 4.71 22.11
C GLU A 149 5.01 3.99 21.27
N ALA A 150 5.41 3.16 20.30
CA ALA A 150 4.47 2.42 19.47
C ALA A 150 3.65 1.43 20.30
N GLU A 151 2.34 1.51 20.20
CA GLU A 151 1.43 0.61 20.93
C GLU A 151 1.45 -0.82 20.37
N ALA A 152 1.64 -0.96 19.05
CA ALA A 152 1.64 -2.24 18.34
C ALA A 152 2.50 -2.19 17.08
N TYR A 153 2.82 -3.36 16.53
CA TYR A 153 3.38 -3.50 15.19
C TYR A 153 2.22 -3.71 14.20
N TYR A 154 2.13 -2.84 13.20
CA TYR A 154 1.04 -2.83 12.25
C TYR A 154 1.40 -3.53 10.95
N ASN A 155 0.41 -4.19 10.34
CA ASN A 155 0.54 -4.78 9.01
C ASN A 155 0.43 -3.67 7.95
N SER A 156 1.45 -3.51 7.13
CA SER A 156 1.48 -2.50 6.08
C SER A 156 0.85 -2.95 4.75
N GLY A 157 0.37 -4.18 4.67
CA GLY A 157 -0.22 -4.74 3.45
C GLY A 157 -1.70 -4.40 3.25
N VAL A 158 -2.37 -3.85 4.27
CA VAL A 158 -3.76 -3.38 4.19
C VAL A 158 -3.86 -2.07 4.95
N LEU A 159 -4.06 -0.96 4.21
CA LEU A 159 -4.09 0.39 4.79
C LEU A 159 -5.28 1.17 4.23
N VAL A 160 -6.08 1.77 5.11
CA VAL A 160 -7.02 2.83 4.72
C VAL A 160 -6.32 4.16 4.91
N MET A 161 -6.23 4.98 3.87
CA MET A 161 -5.46 6.22 3.88
C MET A 161 -6.35 7.44 3.63
N ASP A 162 -6.20 8.49 4.45
CA ASP A 162 -6.70 9.83 4.17
C ASP A 162 -5.64 10.59 3.35
N LEU A 163 -5.84 10.64 2.04
CA LEU A 163 -4.92 11.30 1.12
C LEU A 163 -4.89 12.82 1.32
N SER A 164 -6.00 13.40 1.74
CA SER A 164 -6.08 14.84 1.99
C SER A 164 -5.30 15.24 3.23
N ALA A 165 -5.39 14.47 4.30
CA ALA A 165 -4.58 14.67 5.50
C ALA A 165 -3.10 14.40 5.23
N MET A 166 -2.77 13.30 4.55
CA MET A 166 -1.37 12.99 4.17
C MET A 166 -0.73 14.12 3.35
N ARG A 167 -1.45 14.70 2.37
CA ARG A 167 -0.93 15.83 1.58
C ARG A 167 -0.64 17.10 2.38
N ARG A 168 -1.32 17.28 3.51
CA ARG A 168 -1.09 18.42 4.39
C ARG A 168 0.08 18.21 5.33
N GLU A 169 0.29 16.98 5.78
CA GLU A 169 1.12 16.68 6.95
C GLU A 169 2.40 15.90 6.61
N VAL A 170 2.42 15.15 5.50
CA VAL A 170 3.56 14.31 5.12
C VAL A 170 4.24 14.87 3.88
N ARG A 171 5.56 15.06 3.95
CA ARG A 171 6.38 15.45 2.80
C ARG A 171 7.23 14.27 2.34
N PRO A 172 7.40 14.03 1.04
CA PRO A 172 8.26 12.96 0.53
C PRO A 172 9.68 12.99 1.11
N GLY A 173 10.23 14.19 1.29
CA GLY A 173 11.55 14.39 1.90
C GLY A 173 11.66 13.82 3.31
N ASP A 174 10.62 13.99 4.14
CA ASP A 174 10.61 13.51 5.53
C ASP A 174 10.69 11.96 5.58
N ILE A 175 10.01 11.28 4.63
CA ILE A 175 10.06 9.83 4.48
C ILE A 175 11.48 9.37 4.12
N PHE A 176 12.11 10.04 3.16
CA PHE A 176 13.46 9.67 2.73
C PHE A 176 14.52 10.01 3.78
N ASP A 177 14.37 11.13 4.50
CA ASP A 177 15.26 11.50 5.59
C ASP A 177 15.17 10.50 6.74
N TYR A 178 13.96 10.09 7.11
CA TYR A 178 13.76 9.04 8.11
C TYR A 178 14.39 7.72 7.67
N ALA A 179 14.15 7.28 6.44
CA ALA A 179 14.73 6.05 5.91
C ALA A 179 16.26 6.09 5.87
N ARG A 180 16.88 7.25 5.53
CA ARG A 180 18.34 7.41 5.56
C ARG A 180 18.89 7.39 6.99
N GLY A 181 18.24 8.09 7.91
CA GLY A 181 18.65 8.16 9.30
C GLY A 181 18.57 6.83 10.05
N HIS A 182 17.77 5.90 9.57
CA HIS A 182 17.50 4.61 10.22
C HIS A 182 17.87 3.40 9.34
N ALA A 183 18.75 3.60 8.34
CA ALA A 183 19.12 2.56 7.39
C ALA A 183 19.71 1.30 8.06
N ASP A 184 20.40 1.46 9.18
CA ASP A 184 21.05 0.36 9.92
C ASP A 184 20.03 -0.53 10.65
N ILE A 185 18.86 -0.01 11.01
CA ILE A 185 17.83 -0.74 11.75
C ILE A 185 16.66 -1.18 10.89
N LEU A 186 16.45 -0.53 9.73
CA LEU A 186 15.44 -0.91 8.74
C LEU A 186 15.95 -2.05 7.83
N LEU A 187 16.44 -3.14 8.43
CA LEU A 187 17.10 -4.24 7.71
C LEU A 187 16.12 -5.25 7.08
N LEU A 188 14.86 -5.25 7.50
CA LEU A 188 13.82 -6.17 7.03
C LEU A 188 12.54 -5.38 6.71
N PRO A 189 11.84 -5.78 5.65
CA PRO A 189 10.53 -5.19 5.30
C PRO A 189 9.48 -5.53 6.34
#